data_6e8965eab0a93fcbcd655aa244ec6278
#
_entry.id   6e8965eab0a93fcbcd655aa244ec6278
#
_cell.length_a   1.000
_cell.length_b   1.000
_cell.length_c   1.000
_cell.angle_alpha   90.00
_cell.angle_beta   90.00
_cell.angle_gamma   90.00
#
_symmetry.space_group_name_H-M   'P 1'
#
loop_
_entity.id
_entity.type
_entity.pdbx_description
1 polymer ?
#
loop_
_entity_poly.entity_id
_entity_poly.type
_entity_poly.pdbx_seq_one_letter_code
_entity_poly.pdbx_strand_id
1 'polypeptide(L)'
;MRTLMLADTQVPVIGQGTWRMGEDRHLRDQEVAALRTGIDLGLTLIDTAEMYGEGGAEEVVGQAIAGRRDQVFLVSKVYPHNASRKGLPLACERSLKRLG
;
A
#
# COMPACT_ATOMS: atom_id res chain seq x y z
N MET A 1 4.35 18.23 -9.91
CA MET A 1 3.03 17.60 -9.77
C MET A 1 2.21 18.38 -8.75
N ARG A 2 0.92 18.53 -9.00
CA ARG A 2 0.02 19.20 -8.07
C ARG A 2 -0.12 18.37 -6.79
N THR A 3 -0.15 19.04 -5.64
CA THR A 3 -0.25 18.40 -4.34
C THR A 3 -1.41 18.96 -3.53
N LEU A 4 -1.78 18.24 -2.48
CA LEU A 4 -2.74 18.71 -1.48
C LEU A 4 -2.30 18.23 -0.10
N MET A 5 -2.92 18.77 0.95
CA MET A 5 -2.64 18.34 2.32
C MET A 5 -3.60 17.24 2.74
N LEU A 6 -3.04 16.17 3.28
CA LEU A 6 -3.80 15.04 3.83
C LEU A 6 -3.18 14.71 5.18
N ALA A 7 -3.95 14.89 6.26
CA ALA A 7 -3.48 14.64 7.63
C ALA A 7 -2.11 15.30 7.91
N ASP A 8 -1.98 16.58 7.62
CA ASP A 8 -0.76 17.38 7.84
C ASP A 8 0.42 16.97 6.96
N THR A 9 0.22 16.10 5.99
CA THR A 9 1.25 15.68 5.05
C THR A 9 0.89 16.13 3.64
N GLN A 10 1.86 16.70 2.94
CA GLN A 10 1.69 17.08 1.55
C GLN A 10 1.80 15.84 0.67
N VAL A 11 0.75 15.56 -0.11
CA VAL A 11 0.70 14.39 -0.99
C VAL A 11 0.34 14.80 -2.40
N PRO A 12 0.75 14.01 -3.42
CA PRO A 12 0.33 14.29 -4.80
C PRO A 12 -1.17 14.06 -4.94
N VAL A 13 -1.81 14.80 -5.86
CA VAL A 13 -3.24 14.66 -6.11
C VAL A 13 -3.59 13.34 -6.82
N ILE A 14 -2.60 12.66 -7.40
CA ILE A 14 -2.75 11.36 -8.05
C ILE A 14 -1.88 10.37 -7.29
N GLY A 15 -2.44 9.22 -6.95
CA GLY A 15 -1.73 8.16 -6.27
C GLY A 15 -1.71 6.87 -7.08
N GLN A 16 -1.09 5.85 -6.51
CA GLN A 16 -1.02 4.52 -7.11
C GLN A 16 -1.97 3.58 -6.36
N GLY A 17 -2.92 2.98 -7.07
CA GLY A 17 -3.79 1.95 -6.53
C GLY A 17 -3.21 0.56 -6.77
N THR A 18 -3.49 -0.37 -5.87
CA THR A 18 -2.93 -1.72 -5.95
C THR A 18 -3.99 -2.81 -6.02
N TRP A 19 -5.22 -2.45 -6.32
CA TRP A 19 -6.27 -3.43 -6.52
C TRP A 19 -5.86 -4.37 -7.66
N ARG A 20 -5.99 -5.65 -7.45
CA ARG A 20 -5.58 -6.73 -8.36
C ARG A 20 -4.09 -7.06 -8.36
N MET A 21 -3.27 -6.33 -7.61
CA MET A 21 -1.88 -6.71 -7.41
C MET A 21 -1.77 -7.83 -6.38
N GLY A 22 -0.72 -8.61 -6.48
CA GLY A 22 -0.42 -9.68 -5.53
C GLY A 22 -1.26 -10.94 -5.71
N GLU A 23 -2.05 -11.03 -6.79
CA GLU A 23 -2.88 -12.20 -7.09
C GLU A 23 -2.11 -13.29 -7.82
N ASP A 24 -1.12 -12.91 -8.62
CA ASP A 24 -0.32 -13.84 -9.44
C ASP A 24 1.16 -13.67 -9.11
N ARG A 25 1.76 -14.73 -8.59
CA ARG A 25 3.18 -14.73 -8.23
C ARG A 25 4.10 -14.42 -9.41
N HIS A 26 3.70 -14.79 -10.62
CA HIS A 26 4.51 -14.54 -11.82
C HIS A 26 4.58 -13.07 -12.19
N LEU A 27 3.63 -12.25 -11.70
CA LEU A 27 3.58 -10.82 -11.97
C LEU A 27 4.20 -9.99 -10.84
N ARG A 28 4.58 -10.60 -9.73
CA ARG A 28 5.01 -9.87 -8.53
C ARG A 28 6.18 -8.94 -8.80
N ASP A 29 7.22 -9.40 -9.48
CA ASP A 29 8.39 -8.57 -9.76
C ASP A 29 8.04 -7.37 -10.64
N GLN A 30 7.15 -7.57 -11.62
CA GLN A 30 6.68 -6.48 -12.49
C GLN A 30 5.86 -5.47 -11.70
N GLU A 31 5.01 -5.95 -10.79
CA GLU A 31 4.18 -5.08 -9.95
C GLU A 31 5.03 -4.25 -9.00
N VAL A 32 6.01 -4.87 -8.37
CA VAL A 32 6.97 -4.17 -7.51
C VAL A 32 7.71 -3.09 -8.30
N ALA A 33 8.21 -3.44 -9.49
CA ALA A 33 8.92 -2.50 -10.35
C ALA A 33 8.03 -1.34 -10.78
N ALA A 34 6.76 -1.61 -11.09
CA ALA A 34 5.81 -0.56 -11.48
C ALA A 34 5.59 0.44 -10.35
N LEU A 35 5.40 -0.05 -9.11
CA LEU A 35 5.24 0.83 -7.95
C LEU A 35 6.50 1.66 -7.69
N ARG A 36 7.68 1.07 -7.81
CA ARG A 36 8.94 1.79 -7.64
C ARG A 36 9.10 2.88 -8.68
N THR A 37 8.78 2.59 -9.93
CA THR A 37 8.80 3.58 -11.00
C THR A 37 7.86 4.73 -10.69
N GLY A 38 6.65 4.41 -10.21
CA GLY A 38 5.69 5.44 -9.81
C GLY A 38 6.23 6.33 -8.70
N ILE A 39 6.86 5.76 -7.68
CA ILE A 39 7.47 6.52 -6.58
C ILE A 39 8.56 7.46 -7.15
N ASP A 40 9.41 6.95 -8.01
CA ASP A 40 10.48 7.74 -8.63
C ASP A 40 9.93 8.91 -9.46
N LEU A 41 8.73 8.77 -10.01
CA LEU A 41 8.05 9.84 -10.77
C LEU A 41 7.24 10.78 -9.88
N GLY A 42 7.24 10.59 -8.58
CA GLY A 42 6.53 11.46 -7.64
C GLY A 42 5.17 10.95 -7.20
N LEU A 43 4.75 9.76 -7.63
CA LEU A 43 3.47 9.16 -7.21
C LEU A 43 3.65 8.45 -5.87
N THR A 44 3.84 9.25 -4.82
CA THR A 44 4.21 8.75 -3.49
C THR A 44 3.03 8.40 -2.60
N LEU A 45 1.80 8.65 -3.06
CA LEU A 45 0.58 8.21 -2.37
C LEU A 45 0.22 6.81 -2.89
N ILE A 46 0.23 5.82 -2.01
CA ILE A 46 -0.08 4.44 -2.38
C ILE A 46 -1.28 3.95 -1.60
N ASP A 47 -2.29 3.44 -2.30
CA ASP A 47 -3.50 2.87 -1.73
C ASP A 47 -3.50 1.36 -1.90
N THR A 48 -3.66 0.65 -0.80
CA THR A 48 -3.77 -0.81 -0.79
C THR A 48 -4.86 -1.23 0.20
N ALA A 49 -5.01 -2.51 0.41
CA ALA A 49 -5.99 -3.05 1.36
C ALA A 49 -5.62 -4.47 1.77
N GLU A 50 -6.07 -4.85 2.97
CA GLU A 50 -5.94 -6.21 3.48
C GLU A 50 -6.56 -7.23 2.51
N MET A 51 -7.67 -6.88 1.88
CA MET A 51 -8.42 -7.77 0.99
C MET A 51 -7.83 -7.90 -0.42
N TYR A 52 -6.96 -7.00 -0.84
CA TYR A 52 -6.41 -7.03 -2.20
C TYR A 52 -5.45 -8.21 -2.33
N GLY A 53 -5.84 -9.19 -3.15
CA GLY A 53 -5.05 -10.41 -3.29
C GLY A 53 -4.89 -11.19 -2.00
N GLU A 54 -5.85 -11.05 -1.07
CA GLU A 54 -5.81 -11.69 0.26
C GLU A 54 -4.49 -11.40 0.99
N GLY A 55 -4.10 -10.13 1.02
CA GLY A 55 -2.85 -9.69 1.63
C GLY A 55 -1.68 -9.63 0.65
N GLY A 56 -1.84 -10.19 -0.54
CA GLY A 56 -0.79 -10.20 -1.56
C GLY A 56 -0.40 -8.80 -2.03
N ALA A 57 -1.39 -7.90 -2.19
CA ALA A 57 -1.09 -6.53 -2.59
C ALA A 57 -0.26 -5.82 -1.52
N GLU A 58 -0.58 -6.01 -0.25
CA GLU A 58 0.22 -5.42 0.84
C GLU A 58 1.65 -5.95 0.82
N GLU A 59 1.85 -7.22 0.50
CA GLU A 59 3.19 -7.79 0.36
C GLU A 59 3.96 -7.17 -0.81
N VAL A 60 3.30 -6.97 -1.95
CA VAL A 60 3.90 -6.30 -3.11
C VAL A 60 4.30 -4.87 -2.74
N VAL A 61 3.42 -4.14 -2.07
CA VAL A 61 3.72 -2.78 -1.61
C VAL A 61 4.90 -2.80 -0.64
N GLY A 62 4.91 -3.73 0.31
CA GLY A 62 6.01 -3.87 1.27
C GLY A 62 7.35 -4.03 0.57
N GLN A 63 7.42 -4.85 -0.46
CA GLN A 63 8.64 -5.01 -1.25
C GLN A 63 9.00 -3.73 -2.01
N ALA A 64 8.00 -3.05 -2.57
CA ALA A 64 8.24 -1.83 -3.37
C ALA A 64 8.78 -0.68 -2.52
N ILE A 65 8.30 -0.54 -1.29
CA ILE A 65 8.68 0.59 -0.42
C ILE A 65 9.84 0.27 0.53
N ALA A 66 10.41 -0.94 0.45
CA ALA A 66 11.56 -1.31 1.27
C ALA A 66 12.70 -0.31 1.04
N GLY A 67 13.19 0.31 2.12
CA GLY A 67 14.23 1.34 2.04
C GLY A 67 13.71 2.73 1.66
N ARG A 68 12.43 2.90 1.40
CA ARG A 68 11.82 4.19 0.98
C ARG A 68 10.54 4.52 1.75
N ARG A 69 10.32 3.90 2.90
CA ARG A 69 9.07 4.07 3.65
C ARG A 69 8.77 5.53 3.96
N ASP A 70 9.78 6.33 4.25
CA ASP A 70 9.65 7.74 4.57
C ASP A 70 9.27 8.61 3.36
N GLN A 71 9.39 8.09 2.14
CA GLN A 71 9.01 8.80 0.92
C GLN A 71 7.55 8.60 0.54
N VAL A 72 6.85 7.69 1.21
CA VAL A 72 5.53 7.21 0.78
C VAL A 72 4.47 7.54 1.82
N PHE A 73 3.33 8.06 1.35
CA PHE A 73 2.11 8.16 2.15
C PHE A 73 1.28 6.92 1.83
N LEU A 74 1.12 6.07 2.82
CA LEU A 74 0.54 4.74 2.62
C LEU A 74 -0.84 4.65 3.26
N VAL A 75 -1.82 4.16 2.48
CA VAL A 75 -3.18 3.94 2.94
C VAL A 75 -3.50 2.45 2.76
N SER A 76 -4.01 1.82 3.80
CA SER A 76 -4.57 0.48 3.70
C SER A 76 -5.94 0.45 4.37
N LYS A 77 -6.63 -0.67 4.24
CA LYS A 77 -8.02 -0.83 4.70
C LYS A 77 -8.16 -2.21 5.34
N VAL A 78 -9.09 -2.31 6.27
CA VAL A 78 -9.40 -3.56 6.96
C VAL A 78 -10.62 -4.23 6.31
N TYR A 79 -10.64 -5.58 6.27
CA TYR A 79 -11.86 -6.29 5.91
C TYR A 79 -13.00 -5.88 6.85
N PRO A 80 -14.24 -5.75 6.35
CA PRO A 80 -15.38 -5.44 7.21
C PRO A 80 -15.56 -6.42 8.38
N HIS A 81 -15.31 -7.70 8.17
CA HIS A 81 -15.46 -8.71 9.23
C HIS A 81 -14.36 -8.62 10.31
N ASN A 82 -13.27 -7.90 10.05
CA ASN A 82 -12.22 -7.63 11.03
C ASN A 82 -12.38 -6.26 11.69
N ALA A 83 -13.36 -5.46 11.28
CA ALA A 83 -13.58 -4.12 11.79
C ALA A 83 -14.35 -4.16 13.11
N SER A 84 -13.74 -4.75 14.13
CA SER A 84 -14.29 -4.84 15.48
C SER A 84 -13.24 -4.36 16.48
N ARG A 85 -13.67 -4.16 17.72
CA ARG A 85 -12.76 -3.73 18.77
C ARG A 85 -11.61 -4.71 18.98
N LYS A 86 -11.88 -6.02 18.88
CA LYS A 86 -10.85 -7.07 18.99
C LYS A 86 -10.12 -7.31 17.68
N GLY A 87 -10.85 -7.33 16.57
CA GLY A 87 -10.32 -7.72 15.27
C GLY A 87 -9.44 -6.67 14.62
N LEU A 88 -9.78 -5.39 14.80
CA LEU A 88 -9.06 -4.32 14.12
C LEU A 88 -7.57 -4.24 14.51
N PRO A 89 -7.20 -4.27 15.80
CA PRO A 89 -5.78 -4.27 16.15
C PRO A 89 -5.02 -5.45 15.58
N LEU A 90 -5.62 -6.65 15.58
CA LEU A 90 -4.98 -7.84 15.03
C LEU A 90 -4.81 -7.75 13.52
N ALA A 91 -5.82 -7.24 12.83
CA ALA A 91 -5.74 -7.02 11.39
C ALA A 91 -4.67 -5.97 11.07
N CYS A 92 -4.59 -4.91 11.85
CA CYS A 92 -3.57 -3.87 11.68
C CYS A 92 -2.16 -4.46 11.84
N GLU A 93 -1.95 -5.31 12.85
CA GLU A 93 -0.66 -5.97 13.06
C GLU A 93 -0.27 -6.84 11.86
N ARG A 94 -1.24 -7.58 11.31
CA ARG A 94 -0.99 -8.41 10.12
C ARG A 94 -0.63 -7.55 8.91
N SER A 95 -1.33 -6.44 8.70
CA SER A 95 -1.02 -5.50 7.62
C SER A 95 0.37 -4.90 7.79
N LEU A 96 0.72 -4.48 9.00
CA LEU A 96 2.05 -3.94 9.28
C LEU A 96 3.15 -4.97 8.97
N LYS A 97 2.90 -6.23 9.28
CA LYS A 97 3.86 -7.29 9.00
C LYS A 97 4.06 -7.49 7.49
N ARG A 98 2.99 -7.46 6.71
CA ARG A 98 3.07 -7.60 5.25
C ARG A 98 3.73 -6.39 4.60
N LEU A 99 3.44 -5.20 5.10
CA LEU A 99 3.97 -3.96 4.57
C LEU A 99 5.39 -3.64 5.03
N GLY A 100 5.82 -4.29 6.07
CA GLY A 100 7.12 -4.00 6.66
C GLY A 100 7.06 -2.75 7.50
#